data_c05dc74afd3e0a7ac2ae9118357fad13
#
_entry.id   c05dc74afd3e0a7ac2ae9118357fad13
#
_cell.length_a   1.000
_cell.length_b   1.000
_cell.length_c   1.000
_cell.angle_alpha   90.00
_cell.angle_beta   90.00
_cell.angle_gamma   90.00
#
_symmetry.space_group_name_H-M   'P 1'
#
loop_
_entity.id
_entity.type
_entity.pdbx_description
1 polymer ?
#
loop_
_entity_poly.entity_id
_entity_poly.type
_entity_poly.pdbx_seq_one_letter_code
_entity_poly.pdbx_strand_id
1 'polypeptide(L)'
;MTREELIALLAERFEADFAAAAARQVCAADAVARLYDLVVHPSPEWSRELRHRLLFRGSYVLERIYFGDRNRWAPFVEAFCRRDFTAAEDASQRRHFSKIMADLLKRKTLPPSELDPIAGAAAQWTVDPATPVAVKVWSLDILKCCRGRVAWVGESWDDLIGMLARDASPGMACRLRRIAAEP
;
A
#
# COMPACT_ATOMS: atom_id res chain seq x y z
N MET A 1 -20.79 -13.43 0.66
CA MET A 1 -19.49 -14.16 0.63
C MET A 1 -18.96 -14.26 2.04
N THR A 2 -18.72 -15.49 2.52
CA THR A 2 -18.17 -15.76 3.86
C THR A 2 -16.65 -15.57 3.89
N ARG A 3 -16.01 -15.69 5.07
CA ARG A 3 -14.53 -15.65 5.20
C ARG A 3 -13.88 -16.83 4.47
N GLU A 4 -14.47 -18.01 4.58
CA GLU A 4 -14.00 -19.24 3.92
C GLU A 4 -14.09 -19.13 2.40
N GLU A 5 -15.19 -18.58 1.87
CA GLU A 5 -15.36 -18.32 0.44
C GLU A 5 -14.33 -17.29 -0.08
N LEU A 6 -14.01 -16.26 0.71
CA LEU A 6 -12.94 -15.32 0.36
C LEU A 6 -11.56 -15.99 0.34
N ILE A 7 -11.26 -16.84 1.33
CA ILE A 7 -10.00 -17.59 1.36
C ILE A 7 -9.92 -18.51 0.14
N ALA A 8 -10.99 -19.22 -0.19
CA ALA A 8 -11.05 -20.10 -1.37
C ALA A 8 -10.81 -19.29 -2.66
N LEU A 9 -11.53 -18.19 -2.85
CA LEU A 9 -11.34 -17.28 -3.99
C LEU A 9 -9.89 -16.80 -4.13
N LEU A 10 -9.28 -16.35 -3.02
CA LEU A 10 -7.89 -15.89 -3.02
C LEU A 10 -6.87 -17.03 -3.16
N ALA A 11 -7.24 -18.28 -2.88
CA ALA A 11 -6.39 -19.45 -3.04
C ALA A 11 -6.43 -20.06 -4.44
N GLU A 12 -7.41 -19.71 -5.27
CA GLU A 12 -7.58 -20.22 -6.65
C GLU A 12 -6.34 -19.98 -7.52
N ARG A 13 -6.35 -20.57 -8.74
CA ARG A 13 -5.25 -20.38 -9.69
C ARG A 13 -5.13 -18.90 -10.08
N PHE A 14 -3.89 -18.39 -10.03
CA PHE A 14 -3.60 -17.00 -10.41
C PHE A 14 -3.56 -16.87 -11.94
N GLU A 15 -4.50 -16.12 -12.48
CA GLU A 15 -4.58 -15.79 -13.91
C GLU A 15 -4.34 -14.29 -14.14
N ALA A 16 -4.12 -13.89 -15.38
CA ALA A 16 -3.70 -12.52 -15.72
C ALA A 16 -4.70 -11.44 -15.24
N ASP A 17 -6.00 -11.74 -15.26
CA ASP A 17 -7.08 -10.83 -14.85
C ASP A 17 -7.66 -11.13 -13.46
N PHE A 18 -7.03 -12.05 -12.70
CA PHE A 18 -7.47 -12.51 -11.39
C PHE A 18 -7.98 -11.39 -10.49
N ALA A 19 -7.16 -10.34 -10.29
CA ALA A 19 -7.50 -9.28 -9.34
C ALA A 19 -8.73 -8.46 -9.78
N ALA A 20 -8.93 -8.28 -11.08
CA ALA A 20 -10.11 -7.59 -11.61
C ALA A 20 -11.37 -8.48 -11.50
N ALA A 21 -11.24 -9.77 -11.78
CA ALA A 21 -12.34 -10.72 -11.65
C ALA A 21 -12.76 -10.88 -10.18
N ALA A 22 -11.82 -11.09 -9.28
CA ALA A 22 -12.06 -11.20 -7.84
C ALA A 22 -12.67 -9.91 -7.26
N ALA A 23 -12.19 -8.74 -7.68
CA ALA A 23 -12.76 -7.46 -7.24
C ALA A 23 -14.24 -7.33 -7.63
N ARG A 24 -14.61 -7.73 -8.85
CA ARG A 24 -16.02 -7.74 -9.27
C ARG A 24 -16.87 -8.68 -8.41
N GLN A 25 -16.40 -9.89 -8.14
CA GLN A 25 -17.11 -10.87 -7.30
C GLN A 25 -17.29 -10.37 -5.86
N VAL A 26 -16.22 -9.84 -5.25
CA VAL A 26 -16.25 -9.28 -3.89
C VAL A 26 -17.21 -8.10 -3.80
N CYS A 27 -17.21 -7.20 -4.80
CA CYS A 27 -18.12 -6.07 -4.84
C CYS A 27 -19.58 -6.50 -5.04
N ALA A 28 -19.85 -7.47 -5.92
CA ALA A 28 -21.18 -7.99 -6.17
C ALA A 28 -21.78 -8.71 -4.94
N ALA A 29 -20.92 -9.34 -4.14
CA ALA A 29 -21.32 -10.04 -2.91
C ALA A 29 -21.34 -9.12 -1.67
N ASP A 30 -21.13 -7.81 -1.82
CA ASP A 30 -20.99 -6.83 -0.73
C ASP A 30 -20.01 -7.29 0.38
N ALA A 31 -18.87 -7.83 -0.04
CA ALA A 31 -17.91 -8.46 0.87
C ALA A 31 -16.61 -7.65 1.05
N VAL A 32 -16.59 -6.37 0.62
CA VAL A 32 -15.38 -5.53 0.70
C VAL A 32 -14.87 -5.39 2.14
N ALA A 33 -15.78 -5.20 3.10
CA ALA A 33 -15.40 -5.09 4.51
C ALA A 33 -14.77 -6.37 5.05
N ARG A 34 -15.30 -7.53 4.65
CA ARG A 34 -14.73 -8.84 5.06
C ARG A 34 -13.36 -9.09 4.41
N LEU A 35 -13.20 -8.69 3.15
CA LEU A 35 -11.90 -8.78 2.49
C LEU A 35 -10.88 -7.84 3.15
N TYR A 36 -11.28 -6.61 3.47
CA TYR A 36 -10.42 -5.67 4.19
C TYR A 36 -9.97 -6.25 5.52
N ASP A 37 -10.92 -6.71 6.35
CA ASP A 37 -10.62 -7.33 7.65
C ASP A 37 -9.68 -8.54 7.52
N LEU A 38 -9.91 -9.41 6.54
CA LEU A 38 -9.07 -10.58 6.28
C LEU A 38 -7.62 -10.20 5.99
N VAL A 39 -7.40 -9.09 5.27
CA VAL A 39 -6.07 -8.63 4.84
C VAL A 39 -5.35 -7.86 5.96
N VAL A 40 -6.06 -7.06 6.74
CA VAL A 40 -5.44 -6.25 7.80
C VAL A 40 -5.32 -6.98 9.14
N HIS A 41 -6.14 -8.03 9.36
CA HIS A 41 -6.09 -8.90 10.53
C HIS A 41 -5.88 -10.37 10.12
N PRO A 42 -4.69 -10.71 9.59
CA PRO A 42 -4.39 -12.08 9.17
C PRO A 42 -4.38 -13.02 10.39
N SER A 43 -4.96 -14.21 10.22
CA SER A 43 -4.96 -15.22 11.28
C SER A 43 -3.53 -15.69 11.60
N PRO A 44 -3.15 -15.77 12.88
CA PRO A 44 -1.87 -16.34 13.30
C PRO A 44 -1.76 -17.84 13.01
N GLU A 45 -2.89 -18.52 12.84
CA GLU A 45 -2.96 -19.98 12.57
C GLU A 45 -2.63 -20.33 11.11
N TRP A 46 -2.60 -19.34 10.21
CA TRP A 46 -2.27 -19.61 8.82
C TRP A 46 -0.79 -20.00 8.67
N SER A 47 -0.53 -21.01 7.85
CA SER A 47 0.84 -21.30 7.45
C SER A 47 1.45 -20.06 6.78
N ARG A 48 2.77 -19.93 6.85
CA ARG A 48 3.50 -18.81 6.21
C ARG A 48 3.16 -18.66 4.73
N GLU A 49 3.01 -19.77 4.03
CA GLU A 49 2.70 -19.82 2.60
C GLU A 49 1.28 -19.32 2.31
N LEU A 50 0.29 -19.79 3.07
CA LEU A 50 -1.10 -19.36 2.93
C LEU A 50 -1.22 -17.88 3.28
N ARG A 51 -0.63 -17.44 4.40
CA ARG A 51 -0.60 -16.03 4.83
C ARG A 51 -0.05 -15.13 3.73
N HIS A 52 1.14 -15.43 3.20
CA HIS A 52 1.73 -14.66 2.11
C HIS A 52 0.81 -14.59 0.88
N ARG A 53 0.25 -15.72 0.46
CA ARG A 53 -0.68 -15.79 -0.68
C ARG A 53 -1.93 -14.92 -0.48
N LEU A 54 -2.55 -15.00 0.70
CA LEU A 54 -3.77 -14.25 1.00
C LEU A 54 -3.47 -12.75 1.11
N LEU A 55 -2.37 -12.36 1.75
CA LEU A 55 -1.97 -10.95 1.86
C LEU A 55 -1.62 -10.36 0.50
N PHE A 56 -0.85 -11.07 -0.33
CA PHE A 56 -0.55 -10.62 -1.70
C PHE A 56 -1.81 -10.41 -2.52
N ARG A 57 -2.63 -11.45 -2.65
CA ARG A 57 -3.78 -11.42 -3.54
C ARG A 57 -4.90 -10.53 -3.00
N GLY A 58 -5.16 -10.61 -1.71
CA GLY A 58 -6.18 -9.78 -1.05
C GLY A 58 -5.87 -8.29 -1.16
N SER A 59 -4.63 -7.86 -0.90
CA SER A 59 -4.24 -6.46 -1.04
C SER A 59 -4.26 -5.99 -2.50
N TYR A 60 -3.97 -6.87 -3.46
CA TYR A 60 -4.12 -6.55 -4.88
C TYR A 60 -5.59 -6.38 -5.29
N VAL A 61 -6.49 -7.24 -4.80
CA VAL A 61 -7.94 -7.08 -5.01
C VAL A 61 -8.45 -5.79 -4.36
N LEU A 62 -8.01 -5.48 -3.14
CA LEU A 62 -8.35 -4.22 -2.47
C LEU A 62 -7.87 -3.00 -3.25
N GLU A 63 -6.65 -3.02 -3.80
CA GLU A 63 -6.15 -1.96 -4.68
C GLU A 63 -7.07 -1.78 -5.90
N ARG A 64 -7.50 -2.88 -6.54
CA ARG A 64 -8.41 -2.81 -7.68
C ARG A 64 -9.78 -2.22 -7.32
N ILE A 65 -10.32 -2.60 -6.17
CA ILE A 65 -11.58 -2.03 -5.64
C ILE A 65 -11.41 -0.53 -5.38
N TYR A 66 -10.34 -0.13 -4.70
CA TYR A 66 -10.05 1.27 -4.39
C TYR A 66 -9.99 2.14 -5.64
N PHE A 67 -9.19 1.74 -6.65
CA PHE A 67 -9.04 2.53 -7.88
C PHE A 67 -10.25 2.43 -8.82
N GLY A 68 -11.07 1.39 -8.69
CA GLY A 68 -12.33 1.24 -9.43
C GLY A 68 -13.46 2.10 -8.87
N ASP A 69 -13.60 2.15 -7.55
CA ASP A 69 -14.63 2.94 -6.85
C ASP A 69 -14.13 3.33 -5.44
N ARG A 70 -13.62 4.54 -5.32
CA ARG A 70 -13.09 5.06 -4.05
C ARG A 70 -14.14 5.19 -2.95
N ASN A 71 -15.42 5.32 -3.30
CA ASN A 71 -16.49 5.42 -2.30
C ASN A 71 -16.60 4.15 -1.48
N ARG A 72 -16.28 2.99 -2.06
CA ARG A 72 -16.23 1.71 -1.35
C ARG A 72 -15.13 1.64 -0.30
N TRP A 73 -14.13 2.52 -0.41
CA TRP A 73 -13.03 2.61 0.56
C TRP A 73 -13.34 3.58 1.71
N ALA A 74 -14.32 4.46 1.56
CA ALA A 74 -14.64 5.49 2.55
C ALA A 74 -14.77 4.97 4.00
N PRO A 75 -15.41 3.82 4.26
CA PRO A 75 -15.54 3.27 5.62
C PRO A 75 -14.20 2.89 6.28
N PHE A 76 -13.15 2.65 5.49
CA PHE A 76 -11.87 2.14 5.99
C PHE A 76 -10.80 3.22 6.13
N VAL A 77 -11.01 4.42 5.55
CA VAL A 77 -9.99 5.47 5.46
C VAL A 77 -9.39 5.82 6.81
N GLU A 78 -10.22 5.96 7.84
CA GLU A 78 -9.75 6.34 9.18
C GLU A 78 -8.85 5.25 9.78
N ALA A 79 -9.31 4.01 9.84
CA ALA A 79 -8.53 2.89 10.36
C ALA A 79 -7.26 2.65 9.54
N PHE A 80 -7.37 2.76 8.21
CA PHE A 80 -6.25 2.59 7.30
C PHE A 80 -5.14 3.62 7.55
N CYS A 81 -5.49 4.91 7.68
CA CYS A 81 -4.51 5.97 7.92
C CYS A 81 -3.90 5.90 9.31
N ARG A 82 -4.68 5.57 10.34
CA ARG A 82 -4.21 5.60 11.73
C ARG A 82 -3.42 4.37 12.16
N ARG A 83 -3.70 3.21 11.56
CA ARG A 83 -3.16 1.94 12.06
C ARG A 83 -2.77 0.96 10.96
N ASP A 84 -3.69 0.65 10.04
CA ASP A 84 -3.58 -0.55 9.22
C ASP A 84 -2.50 -0.42 8.13
N PHE A 85 -2.22 0.81 7.66
CA PHE A 85 -1.14 1.08 6.73
C PHE A 85 0.23 0.75 7.35
N THR A 86 0.49 1.27 8.55
CA THR A 86 1.79 1.09 9.23
C THR A 86 1.99 -0.33 9.76
N ALA A 87 0.90 -1.06 10.01
CA ALA A 87 0.91 -2.46 10.44
C ALA A 87 1.14 -3.46 9.29
N ALA A 88 1.27 -3.00 8.03
CA ALA A 88 1.50 -3.90 6.91
C ALA A 88 2.82 -4.68 7.05
N GLU A 89 2.73 -6.01 7.03
CA GLU A 89 3.88 -6.90 7.29
C GLU A 89 4.49 -7.47 6.01
N ASP A 90 3.64 -7.83 5.03
CA ASP A 90 4.07 -8.47 3.79
C ASP A 90 4.49 -7.44 2.73
N ALA A 91 5.55 -7.72 1.99
CA ALA A 91 6.09 -6.81 0.98
C ALA A 91 5.07 -6.48 -0.13
N SER A 92 4.25 -7.44 -0.52
CA SER A 92 3.20 -7.21 -1.53
C SER A 92 2.07 -6.38 -0.95
N GLN A 93 1.68 -6.62 0.30
CA GLN A 93 0.72 -5.79 1.03
C GLN A 93 1.23 -4.34 1.12
N ARG A 94 2.49 -4.12 1.55
CA ARG A 94 3.12 -2.79 1.59
C ARG A 94 3.07 -2.10 0.24
N ARG A 95 3.37 -2.81 -0.85
CA ARG A 95 3.30 -2.26 -2.20
C ARG A 95 1.91 -1.75 -2.57
N HIS A 96 0.88 -2.58 -2.38
CA HIS A 96 -0.50 -2.22 -2.74
C HIS A 96 -1.05 -1.12 -1.83
N PHE A 97 -0.78 -1.21 -0.53
CA PHE A 97 -1.19 -0.20 0.44
C PHE A 97 -0.48 1.14 0.23
N SER A 98 0.80 1.14 -0.15
CA SER A 98 1.52 2.38 -0.48
C SER A 98 0.94 3.09 -1.71
N LYS A 99 0.44 2.36 -2.70
CA LYS A 99 -0.27 2.97 -3.84
C LYS A 99 -1.57 3.66 -3.41
N ILE A 100 -2.35 2.98 -2.57
CA ILE A 100 -3.59 3.53 -2.02
C ILE A 100 -3.28 4.76 -1.17
N MET A 101 -2.29 4.68 -0.26
CA MET A 101 -1.90 5.79 0.61
C MET A 101 -1.40 6.99 -0.19
N ALA A 102 -0.56 6.79 -1.19
CA ALA A 102 -0.07 7.87 -2.05
C ALA A 102 -1.21 8.62 -2.79
N ASP A 103 -2.25 7.90 -3.27
CA ASP A 103 -3.43 8.52 -3.87
C ASP A 103 -4.31 9.22 -2.81
N LEU A 104 -4.49 8.64 -1.63
CA LEU A 104 -5.24 9.24 -0.53
C LEU A 104 -4.62 10.58 -0.10
N LEU A 105 -3.30 10.64 0.08
CA LEU A 105 -2.60 11.85 0.52
C LEU A 105 -2.65 13.00 -0.49
N LYS A 106 -2.85 12.71 -1.77
CA LYS A 106 -3.09 13.73 -2.81
C LYS A 106 -4.49 14.33 -2.75
N ARG A 107 -5.45 13.62 -2.13
CA ARG A 107 -6.87 13.99 -2.11
C ARG A 107 -7.36 14.43 -0.75
N LYS A 108 -6.71 13.97 0.32
CA LYS A 108 -7.15 14.18 1.69
C LYS A 108 -6.03 14.83 2.50
N THR A 109 -6.40 15.88 3.22
CA THR A 109 -5.52 16.47 4.23
C THR A 109 -5.69 15.71 5.52
N LEU A 110 -4.59 15.10 6.01
CA LEU A 110 -4.53 14.45 7.30
C LEU A 110 -3.84 15.38 8.31
N PRO A 111 -4.18 15.30 9.60
CA PRO A 111 -3.47 16.04 10.64
C PRO A 111 -2.03 15.53 10.79
N PRO A 112 -1.08 16.36 11.28
CA PRO A 112 0.31 15.95 11.48
C PRO A 112 0.48 14.68 12.32
N SER A 113 -0.36 14.49 13.32
CA SER A 113 -0.36 13.29 14.17
C SER A 113 -0.66 11.97 13.44
N GLU A 114 -1.36 12.01 12.32
CA GLU A 114 -1.60 10.85 11.46
C GLU A 114 -0.54 10.75 10.35
N LEU A 115 -0.03 11.88 9.86
CA LEU A 115 0.98 11.91 8.80
C LEU A 115 2.35 11.44 9.26
N ASP A 116 2.76 11.77 10.48
CA ASP A 116 4.10 11.45 10.98
C ASP A 116 4.36 9.94 11.05
N PRO A 117 3.46 9.09 11.62
CA PRO A 117 3.62 7.64 11.57
C PRO A 117 3.63 7.07 10.14
N ILE A 118 2.81 7.61 9.23
CA ILE A 118 2.76 7.20 7.82
C ILE A 118 4.09 7.52 7.14
N ALA A 119 4.61 8.74 7.34
CA ALA A 119 5.90 9.15 6.79
C ALA A 119 7.05 8.31 7.36
N GLY A 120 7.03 8.01 8.66
CA GLY A 120 8.02 7.16 9.32
C GLY A 120 8.07 5.75 8.72
N ALA A 121 6.92 5.10 8.54
CA ALA A 121 6.84 3.78 7.90
C ALA A 121 7.33 3.84 6.44
N ALA A 122 6.91 4.85 5.68
CA ALA A 122 7.34 5.03 4.30
C ALA A 122 8.86 5.27 4.19
N ALA A 123 9.45 6.08 5.08
CA ALA A 123 10.89 6.30 5.14
C ALA A 123 11.64 5.01 5.44
N GLN A 124 11.22 4.26 6.46
CA GLN A 124 11.82 2.96 6.79
C GLN A 124 11.80 2.02 5.59
N TRP A 125 10.65 1.87 4.92
CA TRP A 125 10.54 1.00 3.75
C TRP A 125 11.37 1.49 2.54
N THR A 126 11.59 2.79 2.43
CA THR A 126 12.39 3.37 1.35
C THR A 126 13.88 3.08 1.53
N VAL A 127 14.39 3.17 2.76
CA VAL A 127 15.83 3.03 3.04
C VAL A 127 16.27 1.59 3.32
N ASP A 128 15.38 0.71 3.80
CA ASP A 128 15.70 -0.68 4.14
C ASP A 128 16.17 -1.44 2.88
N PRO A 129 17.43 -1.96 2.85
CA PRO A 129 17.96 -2.70 1.71
C PRO A 129 17.15 -3.95 1.37
N ALA A 130 16.50 -4.60 2.35
CA ALA A 130 15.68 -5.78 2.14
C ALA A 130 14.31 -5.48 1.49
N THR A 131 13.89 -4.22 1.45
CA THR A 131 12.61 -3.83 0.87
C THR A 131 12.66 -3.86 -0.66
N PRO A 132 11.72 -4.56 -1.33
CA PRO A 132 11.65 -4.59 -2.79
C PRO A 132 11.47 -3.21 -3.41
N VAL A 133 12.10 -2.99 -4.57
CA VAL A 133 12.06 -1.70 -5.31
C VAL A 133 10.64 -1.21 -5.54
N ALA A 134 9.70 -2.11 -5.83
CA ALA A 134 8.29 -1.74 -6.05
C ALA A 134 7.61 -1.13 -4.81
N VAL A 135 8.03 -1.51 -3.60
CA VAL A 135 7.58 -0.87 -2.34
C VAL A 135 8.25 0.49 -2.19
N LYS A 136 9.59 0.55 -2.32
CA LYS A 136 10.39 1.80 -2.21
C LYS A 136 9.85 2.91 -3.08
N VAL A 137 9.52 2.60 -4.34
CA VAL A 137 8.98 3.56 -5.33
C VAL A 137 7.68 4.20 -4.86
N TRP A 138 6.75 3.44 -4.29
CA TRP A 138 5.49 3.97 -3.80
C TRP A 138 5.62 4.64 -2.43
N SER A 139 6.51 4.14 -1.59
CA SER A 139 6.86 4.79 -0.32
C SER A 139 7.47 6.17 -0.55
N LEU A 140 8.30 6.32 -1.58
CA LEU A 140 8.87 7.62 -1.97
C LEU A 140 7.77 8.61 -2.44
N ASP A 141 6.71 8.13 -3.12
CA ASP A 141 5.57 8.98 -3.48
C ASP A 141 4.80 9.47 -2.23
N ILE A 142 4.69 8.62 -1.20
CA ILE A 142 4.11 9.02 0.09
C ILE A 142 4.96 10.12 0.73
N LEU A 143 6.28 9.93 0.81
CA LEU A 143 7.21 10.92 1.36
C LEU A 143 7.15 12.25 0.60
N LYS A 144 7.03 12.21 -0.74
CA LYS A 144 6.79 13.42 -1.55
C LYS A 144 5.53 14.16 -1.10
N CYS A 145 4.43 13.45 -0.86
CA CYS A 145 3.20 14.06 -0.35
C CYS A 145 3.35 14.63 1.08
N CYS A 146 4.27 14.10 1.88
CA CYS A 146 4.55 14.54 3.25
C CYS A 146 5.57 15.68 3.33
N ARG A 147 6.40 15.93 2.29
CA ARG A 147 7.53 16.85 2.29
C ARG A 147 7.21 18.25 2.83
N GLY A 148 6.10 18.85 2.45
CA GLY A 148 5.69 20.18 2.91
C GLY A 148 4.78 20.17 4.15
N ARG A 149 4.57 19.01 4.77
CA ARG A 149 3.57 18.81 5.84
C ARG A 149 4.15 18.15 7.09
N VAL A 150 5.31 17.50 6.97
CA VAL A 150 6.08 16.86 8.04
C VAL A 150 7.49 17.42 8.00
N ALA A 151 7.89 18.18 9.01
CA ALA A 151 9.13 18.98 9.01
C ALA A 151 10.38 18.15 8.68
N TRP A 152 10.61 17.04 9.41
CA TRP A 152 11.78 16.19 9.20
C TRP A 152 11.87 15.58 7.79
N VAL A 153 10.72 15.33 7.13
CA VAL A 153 10.70 14.85 5.73
C VAL A 153 11.23 15.95 4.80
N GLY A 154 10.82 17.19 5.02
CA GLY A 154 11.31 18.33 4.25
C GLY A 154 12.81 18.55 4.44
N GLU A 155 13.27 18.49 5.69
CA GLU A 155 14.68 18.70 6.07
C GLU A 155 15.61 17.61 5.51
N SER A 156 15.19 16.35 5.49
CA SER A 156 15.98 15.20 5.01
C SER A 156 15.76 14.85 3.54
N TRP A 157 14.91 15.59 2.83
CA TRP A 157 14.48 15.22 1.47
C TRP A 157 15.62 15.11 0.47
N ASP A 158 16.49 16.12 0.40
CA ASP A 158 17.56 16.16 -0.59
C ASP A 158 18.63 15.09 -0.31
N ASP A 159 18.92 14.82 0.95
CA ASP A 159 19.81 13.73 1.37
C ASP A 159 19.24 12.36 0.99
N LEU A 160 17.94 12.16 1.21
CA LEU A 160 17.23 10.93 0.82
C LEU A 160 17.29 10.72 -0.69
N ILE A 161 16.97 11.74 -1.48
CA ILE A 161 17.03 11.67 -2.95
C ILE A 161 18.44 11.40 -3.42
N GLY A 162 19.45 12.08 -2.85
CA GLY A 162 20.86 11.87 -3.16
C GLY A 162 21.34 10.46 -2.84
N MET A 163 20.94 9.91 -1.71
CA MET A 163 21.22 8.51 -1.33
C MET A 163 20.63 7.53 -2.32
N LEU A 164 19.33 7.68 -2.66
CA LEU A 164 18.63 6.78 -3.57
C LEU A 164 19.15 6.84 -5.02
N ALA A 165 19.73 7.98 -5.42
CA ALA A 165 20.25 8.18 -6.77
C ALA A 165 21.59 7.48 -7.01
N ARG A 166 22.41 7.23 -5.96
CA ARG A 166 23.77 6.68 -6.09
C ARG A 166 23.77 5.30 -6.74
N ASP A 167 22.86 4.41 -6.30
CA ASP A 167 22.77 3.02 -6.77
C ASP A 167 21.36 2.69 -7.24
N ALA A 168 20.72 3.63 -7.96
CA ALA A 168 19.36 3.53 -8.37
C ALA A 168 19.13 2.38 -9.37
N SER A 169 18.28 1.41 -9.01
CA SER A 169 17.73 0.45 -9.97
C SER A 169 16.98 1.19 -11.09
N PRO A 170 16.79 0.58 -12.28
CA PRO A 170 16.05 1.22 -13.37
C PRO A 170 14.66 1.74 -12.96
N GLY A 171 13.95 1.00 -12.11
CA GLY A 171 12.65 1.41 -11.59
C GLY A 171 12.73 2.62 -10.67
N MET A 172 13.72 2.67 -9.78
CA MET A 172 13.98 3.81 -8.90
C MET A 172 14.43 5.03 -9.71
N ALA A 173 15.37 4.88 -10.63
CA ALA A 173 15.84 5.97 -11.49
C ALA A 173 14.69 6.60 -12.30
N CYS A 174 13.77 5.78 -12.82
CA CYS A 174 12.57 6.28 -13.48
C CYS A 174 11.69 7.10 -12.53
N ARG A 175 11.49 6.65 -11.29
CA ARG A 175 10.70 7.37 -10.29
C ARG A 175 11.36 8.70 -9.89
N LEU A 176 12.66 8.71 -9.64
CA LEU A 176 13.42 9.92 -9.30
C LEU A 176 13.31 10.98 -10.38
N ARG A 177 13.43 10.61 -11.67
CA ARG A 177 13.22 11.55 -12.79
C ARG A 177 11.80 12.13 -12.80
N ARG A 178 10.78 11.34 -12.52
CA ARG A 178 9.39 11.84 -12.44
C ARG A 178 9.21 12.81 -11.28
N ILE A 179 9.78 12.50 -10.11
CA ILE A 179 9.73 13.38 -8.93
C ILE A 179 10.43 14.71 -9.20
N ALA A 180 11.57 14.70 -9.87
CA ALA A 180 12.29 15.90 -10.25
C ALA A 180 11.55 16.77 -11.29
N ALA A 181 10.71 16.15 -12.13
CA ALA A 181 9.94 16.86 -13.15
C ALA A 181 8.59 17.40 -12.64
N GLU A 182 8.13 16.94 -11.49
CA GLU A 182 6.87 17.37 -10.87
C GLU A 182 7.21 18.40 -9.77
N PRO A 183 6.74 19.67 -9.87
CA PRO A 183 7.00 20.73 -8.89
C PRO A 183 6.39 20.42 -7.51
#